data_7945fae3426b08963c10c685c1754c07
#
_entry.id   7945fae3426b08963c10c685c1754c07
#
_cell.length_a   1.000
_cell.length_b   1.000
_cell.length_c   1.000
_cell.angle_alpha   90.00
_cell.angle_beta   90.00
_cell.angle_gamma   90.00
#
_symmetry.space_group_name_H-M   'P 1'
#
loop_
_entity.id
_entity.type
_entity.pdbx_description
1 polymer ?
#
loop_
_entity_poly.entity_id
_entity_poly.type
_entity_poly.pdbx_seq_one_letter_code
_entity_poly.pdbx_strand_id
1 'polypeptide(L)'
;MSRVFAANGNGLQAGPLALSVWVRLLKAHGLVLREVRRRVPEDLTLPQFDVLAQLWRRDVGMTPGELTRELLVTAGNVTGIVDRLVKLGLAQRRPVPEDRRAVRVRLTPRGRQVMQRAIPRHQRELGVLLGALPAADLVRLRDLLGRLNHALDAGHSELRRTARAH
;
A
#
# COMPACT_ATOMS: atom_id res chain seq x y z
N MET A 1 -20.59 -19.69 0.37
CA MET A 1 -19.37 -18.93 0.75
C MET A 1 -18.07 -19.76 0.84
N SER A 2 -17.86 -20.86 0.11
CA SER A 2 -16.74 -21.76 0.47
C SER A 2 -15.98 -22.42 -0.69
N ARG A 3 -15.92 -21.82 -1.89
CA ARG A 3 -15.21 -22.48 -3.02
C ARG A 3 -14.04 -21.72 -3.64
N VAL A 4 -13.72 -20.50 -3.22
CA VAL A 4 -12.66 -19.70 -3.86
C VAL A 4 -11.26 -19.99 -3.27
N PHE A 5 -11.19 -20.60 -2.07
CA PHE A 5 -9.93 -21.02 -1.46
C PHE A 5 -9.72 -22.55 -1.43
N ALA A 6 -10.56 -23.30 -2.11
CA ALA A 6 -10.43 -24.76 -2.22
C ALA A 6 -9.64 -25.12 -3.48
N ALA A 7 -8.36 -24.88 -3.47
CA ALA A 7 -7.47 -25.51 -4.44
C ALA A 7 -6.23 -26.04 -3.74
N ASN A 8 -6.01 -27.30 -3.89
CA ASN A 8 -4.92 -28.17 -3.45
C ASN A 8 -5.18 -28.84 -2.08
N GLY A 9 -5.22 -30.15 -2.10
CA GLY A 9 -5.48 -31.05 -0.96
C GLY A 9 -4.58 -30.91 0.28
N ASN A 10 -3.78 -29.84 0.35
CA ASN A 10 -2.96 -29.42 1.50
C ASN A 10 -3.67 -28.44 2.46
N GLY A 11 -4.89 -28.01 2.18
CA GLY A 11 -5.54 -26.93 2.95
C GLY A 11 -5.80 -27.28 4.42
N LEU A 12 -6.13 -28.53 4.73
CA LEU A 12 -6.41 -28.96 6.11
C LEU A 12 -5.14 -29.14 6.95
N GLN A 13 -4.00 -29.51 6.35
CA GLN A 13 -2.72 -29.61 7.05
C GLN A 13 -2.02 -28.25 7.23
N ALA A 14 -2.35 -27.27 6.41
CA ALA A 14 -1.79 -25.91 6.49
C ALA A 14 -2.42 -25.03 7.59
N GLY A 15 -3.55 -25.43 8.17
CA GLY A 15 -4.31 -24.59 9.11
C GLY A 15 -3.51 -24.05 10.30
N PRO A 16 -2.82 -24.89 11.08
CA PRO A 16 -1.99 -24.43 12.20
C PRO A 16 -0.82 -23.57 11.77
N LEU A 17 -0.18 -23.90 10.65
CA LEU A 17 0.91 -23.12 10.07
C LEU A 17 0.42 -21.77 9.54
N ALA A 18 -0.70 -21.77 8.83
CA ALA A 18 -1.32 -20.55 8.32
C ALA A 18 -1.71 -19.57 9.44
N LEU A 19 -2.27 -20.10 10.53
CA LEU A 19 -2.56 -19.28 11.73
C LEU A 19 -1.29 -18.71 12.34
N SER A 20 -0.25 -19.53 12.45
CA SER A 20 1.06 -19.10 12.96
C SER A 20 1.69 -18.00 12.12
N VAL A 21 1.63 -18.12 10.78
CA VAL A 21 2.09 -17.10 9.84
C VAL A 21 1.26 -15.82 9.99
N TRP A 22 -0.07 -15.94 10.04
CA TRP A 22 -0.98 -14.80 10.21
C TRP A 22 -0.67 -13.99 11.47
N VAL A 23 -0.54 -14.65 12.62
CA VAL A 23 -0.22 -13.97 13.89
C VAL A 23 1.12 -13.25 13.82
N ARG A 24 2.14 -13.87 13.19
CA ARG A 24 3.45 -13.24 13.02
C ARG A 24 3.40 -12.03 12.08
N LEU A 25 2.64 -12.11 10.98
CA LEU A 25 2.43 -10.98 10.07
C LEU A 25 1.76 -9.81 10.79
N LEU A 26 0.70 -10.06 11.56
CA LEU A 26 0.03 -9.02 12.35
C LEU A 26 0.97 -8.36 13.34
N LYS A 27 1.74 -9.16 14.08
CA LYS A 27 2.71 -8.66 15.07
C LYS A 27 3.81 -7.84 14.40
N ALA A 28 4.41 -8.37 13.34
CA ALA A 28 5.47 -7.69 12.59
C ALA A 28 4.96 -6.37 12.00
N HIS A 29 3.80 -6.39 11.34
CA HIS A 29 3.15 -5.19 10.82
C HIS A 29 2.92 -4.15 11.91
N GLY A 30 2.35 -4.53 13.05
CA GLY A 30 2.09 -3.60 14.17
C GLY A 30 3.38 -2.98 14.72
N LEU A 31 4.46 -3.77 14.86
CA LEU A 31 5.76 -3.28 15.34
C LEU A 31 6.39 -2.30 14.33
N VAL A 32 6.45 -2.67 13.07
CA VAL A 32 6.98 -1.80 12.00
C VAL A 32 6.16 -0.51 11.91
N LEU A 33 4.84 -0.61 11.89
CA LEU A 33 3.94 0.53 11.78
C LEU A 33 4.11 1.51 12.94
N ARG A 34 4.29 1.01 14.16
CA ARG A 34 4.54 1.84 15.35
C ARG A 34 5.83 2.64 15.20
N GLU A 35 6.91 2.02 14.72
CA GLU A 35 8.19 2.69 14.54
C GLU A 35 8.15 3.68 13.36
N VAL A 36 7.50 3.32 12.26
CA VAL A 36 7.31 4.20 11.11
C VAL A 36 6.51 5.45 11.48
N ARG A 37 5.42 5.30 12.26
CA ARG A 37 4.59 6.44 12.71
C ARG A 37 5.37 7.50 13.49
N ARG A 38 6.35 7.09 14.29
CA ARG A 38 7.18 8.01 15.09
C ARG A 38 8.12 8.86 14.22
N ARG A 39 8.27 8.53 12.96
CA ARG A 39 9.30 9.06 12.06
C ARG A 39 8.75 9.73 10.81
N VAL A 40 7.42 9.76 10.68
CA VAL A 40 6.74 10.57 9.67
C VAL A 40 7.06 12.05 9.93
N PRO A 41 7.29 12.89 8.91
CA PRO A 41 7.44 14.33 9.09
C PRO A 41 6.31 14.92 9.96
N GLU A 42 6.63 15.79 10.90
CA GLU A 42 5.68 16.31 11.91
C GLU A 42 4.44 16.97 11.27
N ASP A 43 4.59 17.53 10.09
CA ASP A 43 3.50 18.17 9.34
C ASP A 43 2.58 17.18 8.59
N LEU A 44 2.87 15.87 8.64
CA LEU A 44 2.14 14.84 7.90
C LEU A 44 1.65 13.72 8.82
N THR A 45 0.44 13.24 8.57
CA THR A 45 0.02 11.95 9.12
C THR A 45 0.57 10.80 8.27
N LEU A 46 0.71 9.60 8.86
CA LEU A 46 1.16 8.43 8.12
C LEU A 46 0.31 8.16 6.86
N PRO A 47 -1.03 8.18 6.90
CA PRO A 47 -1.83 8.01 5.68
C PRO A 47 -1.57 9.09 4.61
N GLN A 48 -1.25 10.32 5.00
CA GLN A 48 -0.86 11.37 4.06
C GLN A 48 0.51 11.08 3.44
N PHE A 49 1.47 10.65 4.25
CA PHE A 49 2.78 10.23 3.77
C PHE A 49 2.68 9.06 2.80
N ASP A 50 1.85 8.05 3.10
CA ASP A 50 1.64 6.87 2.25
C ASP A 50 1.07 7.26 0.87
N VAL A 51 0.08 8.15 0.83
CA VAL A 51 -0.45 8.69 -0.44
C VAL A 51 0.65 9.42 -1.22
N LEU A 52 1.41 10.31 -0.56
CA LEU A 52 2.50 11.04 -1.22
C LEU A 52 3.60 10.09 -1.72
N ALA A 53 3.92 9.02 -0.96
CA ALA A 53 4.90 8.01 -1.36
C ALA A 53 4.46 7.23 -2.60
N GLN A 54 3.17 6.90 -2.72
CA GLN A 54 2.63 6.28 -3.93
C GLN A 54 2.71 7.24 -5.13
N LEU A 55 2.35 8.51 -4.94
CA LEU A 55 2.44 9.52 -5.99
C LEU A 55 3.89 9.82 -6.39
N TRP A 56 4.84 9.73 -5.47
CA TRP A 56 6.27 9.86 -5.75
C TRP A 56 6.80 8.78 -6.70
N ARG A 57 6.29 7.57 -6.58
CA ARG A 57 6.68 6.42 -7.43
C ARG A 57 6.11 6.51 -8.85
N ARG A 58 5.09 7.34 -9.09
CA ARG A 58 4.36 7.42 -10.36
C ARG A 58 4.23 8.87 -10.83
N ASP A 59 5.18 9.32 -11.64
CA ASP A 59 5.22 10.69 -12.19
C ASP A 59 3.95 11.10 -12.93
N VAL A 60 3.31 10.15 -13.62
CA VAL A 60 2.04 10.37 -14.32
C VAL A 60 0.86 10.61 -13.38
N GLY A 61 1.07 10.41 -12.06
CA GLY A 61 0.02 10.48 -11.05
C GLY A 61 -0.86 9.24 -11.01
N MET A 62 -1.81 9.24 -10.09
CA MET A 62 -2.73 8.12 -9.85
C MET A 62 -4.16 8.61 -9.74
N THR A 63 -5.11 7.80 -10.21
CA THR A 63 -6.52 8.02 -9.92
C THR A 63 -6.84 7.68 -8.45
N PRO A 64 -7.92 8.23 -7.86
CA PRO A 64 -8.36 7.84 -6.51
C PRO A 64 -8.61 6.32 -6.38
N GLY A 65 -9.10 5.68 -7.44
CA GLY A 65 -9.32 4.23 -7.45
C GLY A 65 -8.01 3.43 -7.44
N GLU A 66 -6.97 3.87 -8.14
CA GLU A 66 -5.63 3.28 -8.08
C GLU A 66 -5.03 3.45 -6.67
N LEU A 67 -5.15 4.64 -6.06
CA LEU A 67 -4.68 4.88 -4.68
C LEU A 67 -5.41 3.98 -3.67
N THR A 68 -6.72 3.81 -3.81
CA THR A 68 -7.52 2.92 -2.95
C THR A 68 -7.01 1.48 -3.00
N ARG A 69 -6.66 0.98 -4.18
CA ARG A 69 -6.14 -0.38 -4.35
C ARG A 69 -4.74 -0.53 -3.76
N GLU A 70 -3.85 0.41 -4.05
CA GLU A 70 -2.46 0.35 -3.58
C GLU A 70 -2.33 0.50 -2.06
N LEU A 71 -3.18 1.32 -1.45
CA LEU A 71 -3.12 1.61 -0.02
C LEU A 71 -4.00 0.67 0.83
N LEU A 72 -4.80 -0.19 0.18
CA LEU A 72 -5.74 -1.10 0.85
C LEU A 72 -6.69 -0.39 1.84
N VAL A 73 -7.09 0.83 1.50
CA VAL A 73 -8.01 1.67 2.30
C VAL A 73 -9.31 1.92 1.55
N THR A 74 -10.32 2.43 2.24
CA THR A 74 -11.61 2.75 1.60
C THR A 74 -11.51 3.99 0.70
N ALA A 75 -12.31 4.04 -0.36
CA ALA A 75 -12.34 5.17 -1.29
C ALA A 75 -12.65 6.50 -0.60
N GLY A 76 -13.57 6.51 0.38
CA GLY A 76 -13.89 7.70 1.16
C GLY A 76 -12.70 8.23 1.97
N ASN A 77 -11.90 7.33 2.53
CA ASN A 77 -10.68 7.70 3.25
C ASN A 77 -9.64 8.32 2.33
N VAL A 78 -9.41 7.72 1.14
CA VAL A 78 -8.49 8.28 0.12
C VAL A 78 -8.92 9.69 -0.29
N THR A 79 -10.21 9.91 -0.54
CA THR A 79 -10.72 11.23 -0.94
C THR A 79 -10.41 12.28 0.12
N GLY A 80 -10.71 12.00 1.39
CA GLY A 80 -10.42 12.92 2.49
C GLY A 80 -8.93 13.21 2.68
N ILE A 81 -8.06 12.20 2.49
CA ILE A 81 -6.61 12.39 2.55
C ILE A 81 -6.13 13.27 1.41
N VAL A 82 -6.58 12.99 0.17
CA VAL A 82 -6.22 13.78 -1.02
C VAL A 82 -6.67 15.22 -0.88
N ASP A 83 -7.88 15.48 -0.36
CA ASP A 83 -8.39 16.84 -0.13
C ASP A 83 -7.48 17.63 0.82
N ARG A 84 -7.03 17.00 1.90
CA ARG A 84 -6.09 17.62 2.84
C ARG A 84 -4.73 17.89 2.20
N LEU A 85 -4.21 16.96 1.40
CA LEU A 85 -2.94 17.15 0.69
C LEU A 85 -3.02 18.26 -0.36
N VAL A 86 -4.17 18.42 -1.02
CA VAL A 86 -4.43 19.55 -1.94
C VAL A 86 -4.48 20.86 -1.17
N LYS A 87 -5.17 20.92 -0.04
CA LYS A 87 -5.19 22.12 0.85
C LYS A 87 -3.81 22.49 1.36
N LEU A 88 -2.95 21.50 1.65
CA LEU A 88 -1.56 21.72 2.05
C LEU A 88 -0.65 22.13 0.88
N GLY A 89 -1.17 22.14 -0.35
CA GLY A 89 -0.39 22.44 -1.55
C GLY A 89 0.65 21.37 -1.91
N LEU A 90 0.51 20.14 -1.41
CA LEU A 90 1.44 19.03 -1.65
C LEU A 90 1.01 18.15 -2.82
N ALA A 91 -0.29 18.07 -3.08
CA ALA A 91 -0.86 17.37 -4.22
C ALA A 91 -1.79 18.27 -5.02
N GLN A 92 -2.07 17.89 -6.26
CA GLN A 92 -3.01 18.56 -7.13
C GLN A 92 -3.82 17.56 -7.93
N ARG A 93 -5.06 17.91 -8.24
CA ARG A 93 -5.91 17.14 -9.15
C ARG A 93 -5.72 17.66 -10.56
N ARG A 94 -5.58 16.76 -11.54
CA ARG A 94 -5.48 17.08 -12.96
C ARG A 94 -6.49 16.25 -13.74
N PRO A 95 -7.29 16.85 -14.63
CA PRO A 95 -8.12 16.11 -15.57
C PRO A 95 -7.24 15.20 -16.43
N VAL A 96 -7.79 14.07 -16.84
CA VAL A 96 -7.17 13.19 -17.85
C VAL A 96 -7.59 13.70 -19.23
N PRO A 97 -6.66 14.03 -20.13
CA PRO A 97 -7.03 14.60 -21.44
C PRO A 97 -7.97 13.72 -22.25
N GLU A 98 -7.78 12.40 -22.16
CA GLU A 98 -8.52 11.38 -22.91
C GLU A 98 -9.87 11.02 -22.26
N ASP A 99 -10.07 11.37 -20.97
CA ASP A 99 -11.31 11.11 -20.22
C ASP A 99 -11.62 12.26 -19.27
N ARG A 100 -12.53 13.14 -19.68
CA ARG A 100 -12.95 14.32 -18.90
C ARG A 100 -13.60 13.99 -17.54
N ARG A 101 -14.03 12.74 -17.34
CA ARG A 101 -14.59 12.25 -16.06
C ARG A 101 -13.51 11.72 -15.13
N ALA A 102 -12.33 11.41 -15.67
CA ALA A 102 -11.22 10.90 -14.89
C ALA A 102 -10.34 12.03 -14.36
N VAL A 103 -9.96 11.92 -13.11
CA VAL A 103 -9.04 12.85 -12.45
C VAL A 103 -7.85 12.06 -11.91
N ARG A 104 -6.65 12.54 -12.20
CA ARG A 104 -5.42 12.03 -11.60
C ARG A 104 -4.91 12.99 -10.52
N VAL A 105 -4.45 12.41 -9.43
CA VAL A 105 -3.76 13.12 -8.36
C VAL A 105 -2.25 13.03 -8.65
N ARG A 106 -1.56 14.16 -8.56
CA ARG A 106 -0.10 14.27 -8.75
C ARG A 106 0.52 15.09 -7.63
N LEU A 107 1.80 14.89 -7.39
CA LEU A 107 2.56 15.80 -6.54
C LEU A 107 2.67 17.19 -7.20
N THR A 108 2.59 18.22 -6.37
CA THR A 108 3.02 19.58 -6.75
C THR A 108 4.57 19.64 -6.71
N PRO A 109 5.21 20.72 -7.24
CA PRO A 109 6.63 20.97 -7.02
C PRO A 109 7.01 20.97 -5.53
N ARG A 110 6.18 21.58 -4.67
CA ARG A 110 6.35 21.58 -3.21
C ARG A 110 6.25 20.17 -2.64
N GLY A 111 5.23 19.40 -3.04
CA GLY A 111 5.08 18.01 -2.62
C GLY A 111 6.28 17.15 -3.02
N ARG A 112 6.80 17.37 -4.22
CA ARG A 112 8.00 16.69 -4.72
C ARG A 112 9.23 17.02 -3.86
N GLN A 113 9.43 18.27 -3.51
CA GLN A 113 10.53 18.71 -2.63
C GLN A 113 10.44 18.07 -1.24
N VAL A 114 9.23 18.00 -0.66
CA VAL A 114 9.00 17.34 0.63
C VAL A 114 9.38 15.86 0.53
N MET A 115 8.90 15.16 -0.50
CA MET A 115 9.17 13.73 -0.66
C MET A 115 10.63 13.44 -1.00
N GLN A 116 11.31 14.31 -1.74
CA GLN A 116 12.73 14.19 -2.03
C GLN A 116 13.61 14.14 -0.76
N ARG A 117 13.17 14.84 0.29
CA ARG A 117 13.86 14.82 1.60
C ARG A 117 13.39 13.65 2.47
N ALA A 118 12.11 13.35 2.43
CA ALA A 118 11.49 12.36 3.31
C ALA A 118 11.81 10.91 2.90
N ILE A 119 11.83 10.59 1.60
CA ILE A 119 12.05 9.22 1.10
C ILE A 119 13.42 8.66 1.50
N PRO A 120 14.55 9.34 1.30
CA PRO A 120 15.85 8.81 1.71
C PRO A 120 15.96 8.59 3.22
N ARG A 121 15.35 9.47 4.01
CA ARG A 121 15.28 9.29 5.47
C ARG A 121 14.48 8.04 5.82
N HIS A 122 13.28 7.90 5.27
CA HIS A 122 12.41 6.75 5.48
C HIS A 122 13.06 5.43 5.06
N GLN A 123 13.79 5.42 3.93
CA GLN A 123 14.54 4.24 3.48
C GLN A 123 15.62 3.83 4.46
N ARG A 124 16.41 4.78 4.98
CA ARG A 124 17.43 4.49 6.00
C ARG A 124 16.81 3.93 7.28
N GLU A 125 15.72 4.50 7.72
CA GLU A 125 15.01 4.08 8.94
C GLU A 125 14.43 2.66 8.79
N LEU A 126 13.84 2.36 7.65
CA LEU A 126 13.40 1.00 7.33
C LEU A 126 14.59 0.04 7.23
N GLY A 127 15.72 0.49 6.67
CA GLY A 127 16.94 -0.31 6.60
C GLY A 127 17.45 -0.69 7.99
N VAL A 128 17.46 0.25 8.94
CA VAL A 128 17.82 -0.04 10.34
C VAL A 128 16.81 -0.99 10.99
N LEU A 129 15.51 -0.76 10.78
CA LEU A 129 14.46 -1.55 11.40
C LEU A 129 14.43 -3.00 10.90
N LEU A 130 14.58 -3.19 9.59
CA LEU A 130 14.58 -4.51 8.96
C LEU A 130 15.97 -5.15 8.92
N GLY A 131 17.03 -4.41 9.18
CA GLY A 131 18.41 -4.88 9.23
C GLY A 131 18.72 -5.88 10.36
N ALA A 132 17.74 -6.16 11.24
CA ALA A 132 17.77 -7.30 12.15
C ALA A 132 17.82 -8.66 11.43
N LEU A 133 17.41 -8.70 10.16
CA LEU A 133 17.49 -9.87 9.30
C LEU A 133 18.68 -9.77 8.34
N PRO A 134 19.38 -10.89 8.06
CA PRO A 134 20.37 -10.94 6.99
C PRO A 134 19.76 -10.56 5.63
N ALA A 135 20.54 -9.96 4.74
CA ALA A 135 20.07 -9.53 3.43
C ALA A 135 19.40 -10.65 2.61
N ALA A 136 19.94 -11.88 2.69
CA ALA A 136 19.37 -13.03 2.02
C ALA A 136 17.95 -13.36 2.51
N ASP A 137 17.69 -13.23 3.81
CA ASP A 137 16.37 -13.46 4.38
C ASP A 137 15.39 -12.33 4.06
N LEU A 138 15.87 -11.08 3.97
CA LEU A 138 15.04 -9.98 3.48
C LEU A 138 14.60 -10.19 2.03
N VAL A 139 15.50 -10.69 1.17
CA VAL A 139 15.16 -11.04 -0.22
C VAL A 139 14.10 -12.14 -0.24
N ARG A 140 14.29 -13.21 0.52
CA ARG A 140 13.31 -14.32 0.61
C ARG A 140 11.94 -13.83 1.13
N LEU A 141 11.95 -13.00 2.18
CA LEU A 141 10.73 -12.43 2.75
C LEU A 141 9.99 -11.57 1.72
N ARG A 142 10.70 -10.70 1.00
CA ARG A 142 10.14 -9.88 -0.08
C ARG A 142 9.46 -10.76 -1.13
N ASP A 143 10.12 -11.81 -1.58
CA ASP A 143 9.62 -12.67 -2.65
C ASP A 143 8.42 -13.51 -2.18
N LEU A 144 8.43 -14.00 -0.94
CA LEU A 144 7.30 -14.70 -0.34
C LEU A 144 6.07 -13.79 -0.17
N LEU A 145 6.27 -12.57 0.33
CA LEU A 145 5.19 -11.58 0.44
C LEU A 145 4.66 -11.17 -0.93
N GLY A 146 5.53 -11.02 -1.93
CA GLY A 146 5.13 -10.73 -3.31
C GLY A 146 4.24 -11.82 -3.89
N ARG A 147 4.61 -13.09 -3.71
CA ARG A 147 3.81 -14.24 -4.15
C ARG A 147 2.47 -14.32 -3.43
N LEU A 148 2.45 -14.07 -2.12
CA LEU A 148 1.22 -14.05 -1.33
C LEU A 148 0.28 -12.94 -1.81
N ASN A 149 0.77 -11.72 -2.00
CA ASN A 149 -0.01 -10.59 -2.49
C ASN A 149 -0.61 -10.89 -3.86
N HIS A 150 0.18 -11.43 -4.78
CA HIS A 150 -0.30 -11.80 -6.12
C HIS A 150 -1.43 -12.84 -6.07
N ALA A 151 -1.30 -13.85 -5.21
CA ALA A 151 -2.32 -14.89 -5.03
C ALA A 151 -3.63 -14.31 -4.45
N LEU A 152 -3.53 -13.39 -3.48
CA LEU A 152 -4.68 -12.72 -2.87
C LEU A 152 -5.39 -11.79 -3.87
N ASP A 153 -4.64 -11.02 -4.67
CA ASP A 153 -5.22 -10.13 -5.68
C ASP A 153 -5.93 -10.90 -6.79
N ALA A 154 -5.37 -12.03 -7.24
CA ALA A 154 -6.00 -12.91 -8.21
C ALA A 154 -7.35 -13.45 -7.67
N GLY A 155 -7.38 -13.93 -6.43
CA GLY A 155 -8.59 -14.43 -5.78
C GLY A 155 -9.68 -13.35 -5.64
N HIS A 156 -9.30 -12.13 -5.28
CA HIS A 156 -10.25 -11.00 -5.20
C HIS A 156 -10.81 -10.58 -6.57
N SER A 157 -10.01 -10.68 -7.62
CA SER A 157 -10.44 -10.33 -8.98
C SER A 157 -11.46 -11.34 -9.52
N GLU A 158 -11.33 -12.60 -9.16
CA GLU A 158 -12.24 -13.67 -9.54
C GLU A 158 -13.59 -13.57 -8.80
N LEU A 159 -13.55 -13.28 -7.49
CA LEU A 159 -14.75 -13.00 -6.70
C LEU A 159 -15.56 -11.81 -7.23
N ARG A 160 -14.90 -10.76 -7.67
CA ARG A 160 -15.58 -9.59 -8.26
C ARG A 160 -16.19 -9.88 -9.62
N ARG A 161 -15.60 -10.77 -10.42
CA ARG A 161 -16.19 -11.20 -11.70
C ARG A 161 -17.44 -12.03 -11.50
N THR A 162 -17.42 -12.99 -10.58
CA THR A 162 -18.59 -13.82 -10.27
C THR A 162 -19.74 -13.03 -9.63
N ALA A 163 -19.44 -12.05 -8.78
CA ALA A 163 -20.45 -11.18 -8.16
C ALA A 163 -21.11 -10.18 -9.13
N ARG A 164 -20.51 -9.90 -10.30
CA ARG A 164 -21.10 -9.04 -11.33
C ARG A 164 -21.91 -9.82 -12.38
N ALA A 165 -21.79 -11.15 -12.38
CA ALA A 165 -22.50 -12.04 -13.31
C ALA A 165 -23.84 -12.55 -12.73
N HIS A 166 -24.19 -12.17 -11.52
CA HIS A 166 -25.44 -12.41 -10.81
C HIS A 166 -26.14 -11.10 -10.46
#